data_6a36e405654c844acf46e51bd7df660c
#
_entry.id   6a36e405654c844acf46e51bd7df660c
#
_cell.length_a   1.000
_cell.length_b   1.000
_cell.length_c   1.000
_cell.angle_alpha   90.00
_cell.angle_beta   90.00
_cell.angle_gamma   90.00
#
_symmetry.space_group_name_H-M   'P 1'
#
loop_
_entity.id
_entity.type
_entity.pdbx_description
1 polymer ?
#
loop_
_entity_poly.entity_id
_entity_poly.type
_entity_poly.pdbx_seq_one_letter_code
_entity_poly.pdbx_strand_id
1 'polypeptide(L)'
;QQQESTPSSPDGEGTLGKYAVKFTGYTLAKDYQGQDTVIISFDFTNNNENATSAMVALNIDAYQDGIELESAILTDAPEGYDSESEMKNIKQGATLNCQKAFVLSNTSSPVGVEAEELFSFSSDKVVCTYAIAD
;
A
#
# COMPACT_ATOMS: atom_id res chain seq x y z
N GLN A 1 17.69 -1.70 14.17
CA GLN A 1 17.12 -1.44 14.03
C GLN A 1 16.40 -1.29 13.43
N GLN A 2 16.22 -1.36 13.25
CA GLN A 2 15.45 -1.17 12.89
C GLN A 2 14.73 -0.80 12.24
N GLN A 3 14.26 -0.81 11.96
CA GLN A 3 13.53 -0.52 11.35
C GLN A 3 13.08 0.03 10.83
N GLU A 4 13.21 0.12 10.94
CA GLU A 4 12.54 0.45 10.54
C GLU A 4 11.51 1.19 9.95
N SER A 5 10.28 1.00 10.05
CA SER A 5 9.28 1.88 9.53
C SER A 5 9.06 3.04 10.48
N THR A 6 8.77 4.23 9.90
CA THR A 6 8.50 5.41 10.70
C THR A 6 7.11 5.90 10.30
N PRO A 7 6.08 5.36 10.93
CA PRO A 7 4.72 5.76 10.56
C PRO A 7 4.39 7.17 11.04
N SER A 8 3.70 7.94 10.23
CA SER A 8 3.16 9.23 10.65
C SER A 8 1.85 9.04 11.38
N SER A 9 1.01 8.10 10.92
CA SER A 9 -0.08 7.59 11.72
C SER A 9 0.49 6.55 12.63
N PRO A 10 -0.03 6.37 13.84
CA PRO A 10 0.54 5.36 14.72
C PRO A 10 0.63 4.02 14.02
N ASP A 11 1.86 3.51 13.90
CA ASP A 11 2.16 2.18 13.37
C ASP A 11 1.67 1.95 11.93
N GLY A 12 1.47 3.03 11.16
CA GLY A 12 1.03 2.88 9.78
C GLY A 12 -0.37 2.34 9.65
N GLU A 13 -1.25 2.63 10.61
CA GLU A 13 -2.64 2.20 10.54
C GLU A 13 -3.57 3.30 10.99
N GLY A 14 -4.83 3.20 10.57
CA GLY A 14 -5.83 4.17 10.94
C GLY A 14 -7.13 3.93 10.21
N THR A 15 -8.10 4.80 10.46
CA THR A 15 -9.39 4.76 9.77
C THR A 15 -9.52 5.94 8.82
N LEU A 16 -10.12 5.66 7.67
CA LEU A 16 -10.40 6.66 6.64
C LEU A 16 -11.89 6.53 6.32
N GLY A 17 -12.71 7.38 6.95
CA GLY A 17 -14.15 7.27 6.84
C GLY A 17 -14.63 5.94 7.40
N LYS A 18 -15.24 5.13 6.56
CA LYS A 18 -15.78 3.83 6.97
C LYS A 18 -14.84 2.68 6.59
N TYR A 19 -13.57 2.99 6.39
CA TYR A 19 -12.57 1.99 6.02
C TYR A 19 -11.42 2.04 7.00
N ALA A 20 -10.82 0.90 7.25
CA ALA A 20 -9.61 0.83 8.06
C ALA A 20 -8.48 0.32 7.19
N VAL A 21 -7.29 0.85 7.39
CA VAL A 21 -6.10 0.49 6.64
C VAL A 21 -4.97 0.26 7.61
N LYS A 22 -4.22 -0.83 7.39
CA LYS A 22 -3.02 -1.11 8.16
C LYS A 22 -1.95 -1.61 7.20
N PHE A 23 -0.85 -0.86 7.09
CA PHE A 23 0.29 -1.32 6.30
C PHE A 23 1.00 -2.41 7.07
N THR A 24 1.23 -3.56 6.41
CA THR A 24 1.73 -4.76 7.09
C THR A 24 3.16 -5.11 6.71
N GLY A 25 3.70 -4.51 5.65
CA GLY A 25 5.09 -4.76 5.29
C GLY A 25 5.36 -4.53 3.83
N TYR A 26 6.58 -4.86 3.42
CA TYR A 26 6.99 -4.72 2.03
C TYR A 26 7.90 -5.86 1.63
N THR A 27 7.99 -6.09 0.32
CA THR A 27 8.88 -7.06 -0.28
C THR A 27 9.51 -6.43 -1.51
N LEU A 28 10.79 -6.67 -1.73
CA LEU A 28 11.48 -6.18 -2.93
C LEU A 28 11.42 -7.24 -4.02
N ALA A 29 11.26 -6.81 -5.27
CA ALA A 29 11.10 -7.71 -6.39
C ALA A 29 11.59 -7.01 -7.67
N LYS A 30 11.38 -7.67 -8.81
CA LYS A 30 11.68 -7.10 -10.13
C LYS A 30 10.42 -7.09 -10.97
N ASP A 31 10.27 -6.07 -11.80
CA ASP A 31 9.13 -6.02 -12.71
C ASP A 31 9.43 -6.77 -14.01
N TYR A 32 8.51 -6.70 -14.97
CA TYR A 32 8.64 -7.44 -16.22
C TYR A 32 9.83 -6.96 -17.06
N GLN A 33 10.36 -5.79 -16.79
CA GLN A 33 11.55 -5.25 -17.47
C GLN A 33 12.82 -5.39 -16.66
N GLY A 34 12.76 -6.05 -15.50
CA GLY A 34 13.91 -6.22 -14.63
C GLY A 34 14.20 -5.03 -13.75
N GLN A 35 13.27 -4.06 -13.68
CA GLN A 35 13.46 -2.89 -12.82
C GLN A 35 13.18 -3.26 -11.37
N ASP A 36 13.88 -2.59 -10.46
CA ASP A 36 13.64 -2.79 -9.03
C ASP A 36 12.26 -2.29 -8.65
N THR A 37 11.55 -3.08 -7.85
CA THR A 37 10.20 -2.75 -7.40
C THR A 37 10.07 -3.00 -5.91
N VAL A 38 9.06 -2.35 -5.32
CA VAL A 38 8.64 -2.63 -3.96
C VAL A 38 7.17 -3.05 -3.99
N ILE A 39 6.85 -4.14 -3.28
CA ILE A 39 5.49 -4.60 -3.12
C ILE A 39 5.06 -4.19 -1.72
N ILE A 40 4.01 -3.39 -1.63
CA ILE A 40 3.47 -2.92 -0.36
C ILE A 40 2.27 -3.78 -0.01
N SER A 41 2.28 -4.34 1.19
CA SER A 41 1.15 -5.11 1.71
C SER A 41 0.39 -4.28 2.71
N PHE A 42 -0.93 -4.39 2.66
CA PHE A 42 -1.78 -3.69 3.61
C PHE A 42 -3.07 -4.47 3.82
N ASP A 43 -3.62 -4.33 5.03
CA ASP A 43 -4.94 -4.88 5.35
C ASP A 43 -5.97 -3.79 5.11
N PHE A 44 -7.00 -4.13 4.34
CA PHE A 44 -8.13 -3.24 4.06
C PHE A 44 -9.37 -3.82 4.72
N THR A 45 -10.01 -3.03 5.58
CA THR A 45 -11.25 -3.43 6.25
C THR A 45 -12.38 -2.54 5.75
N ASN A 46 -13.48 -3.16 5.34
CA ASN A 46 -14.65 -2.45 4.88
C ASN A 46 -15.69 -2.41 5.99
N ASN A 47 -15.93 -1.22 6.55
CA ASN A 47 -16.98 -1.03 7.54
C ASN A 47 -18.19 -0.28 6.97
N ASN A 48 -18.21 -0.09 5.64
CA ASN A 48 -19.33 0.48 4.94
C ASN A 48 -20.38 -0.62 4.74
N GLU A 49 -21.63 -0.24 4.71
CA GLU A 49 -22.71 -1.22 4.53
C GLU A 49 -22.75 -1.84 3.14
N ASN A 50 -22.12 -1.19 2.16
CA ASN A 50 -22.04 -1.71 0.80
C ASN A 50 -20.71 -2.42 0.59
N ALA A 51 -20.74 -3.53 -0.14
CA ALA A 51 -19.50 -4.21 -0.51
C ALA A 51 -18.66 -3.31 -1.42
N THR A 52 -17.34 -3.35 -1.25
CA THR A 52 -16.43 -2.55 -2.07
C THR A 52 -15.04 -3.18 -2.05
N SER A 53 -14.19 -2.69 -2.93
CA SER A 53 -12.81 -3.14 -3.01
C SER A 53 -11.87 -2.01 -2.58
N ALA A 54 -10.64 -2.37 -2.23
CA ALA A 54 -9.64 -1.36 -1.85
C ALA A 54 -9.40 -0.37 -2.99
N MET A 55 -9.37 -0.85 -4.23
CA MET A 55 -9.11 0.01 -5.39
C MET A 55 -10.20 1.08 -5.56
N VAL A 56 -11.44 0.75 -5.24
CA VAL A 56 -12.56 1.68 -5.36
C VAL A 56 -12.63 2.62 -4.16
N ALA A 57 -12.31 2.11 -2.97
CA ALA A 57 -12.47 2.87 -1.74
C ALA A 57 -11.30 3.77 -1.41
N LEU A 58 -10.10 3.37 -1.82
CA LEU A 58 -8.86 4.02 -1.38
C LEU A 58 -7.97 4.37 -2.55
N ASN A 59 -7.10 5.36 -2.31
CA ASN A 59 -5.96 5.64 -3.17
C ASN A 59 -4.70 5.34 -2.37
N ILE A 60 -3.84 4.47 -2.91
CA ILE A 60 -2.58 4.10 -2.28
C ILE A 60 -1.45 4.61 -3.17
N ASP A 61 -0.59 5.46 -2.63
CA ASP A 61 0.55 6.03 -3.35
C ASP A 61 1.84 5.74 -2.60
N ALA A 62 2.93 5.67 -3.35
CA ALA A 62 4.26 5.50 -2.77
C ALA A 62 5.18 6.58 -3.32
N TYR A 63 6.12 7.02 -2.50
CA TYR A 63 7.02 8.12 -2.82
C TYR A 63 8.45 7.78 -2.40
N GLN A 64 9.40 8.25 -3.18
CA GLN A 64 10.82 8.30 -2.77
C GLN A 64 11.33 9.70 -3.05
N ASP A 65 12.01 10.28 -2.06
CA ASP A 65 12.59 11.63 -2.19
C ASP A 65 11.54 12.67 -2.58
N GLY A 66 10.30 12.46 -2.14
CA GLY A 66 9.20 13.39 -2.42
C GLY A 66 8.57 13.23 -3.79
N ILE A 67 8.97 12.21 -4.54
CA ILE A 67 8.49 12.00 -5.91
C ILE A 67 7.65 10.72 -5.96
N GLU A 68 6.47 10.84 -6.55
CA GLU A 68 5.53 9.72 -6.65
C GLU A 68 6.10 8.61 -7.53
N LEU A 69 5.96 7.37 -7.08
CA LEU A 69 6.39 6.19 -7.83
C LEU A 69 5.25 5.67 -8.70
N GLU A 70 5.61 5.08 -9.83
CA GLU A 70 4.63 4.49 -10.74
C GLU A 70 4.32 3.06 -10.32
N SER A 71 3.12 2.60 -10.65
CA SER A 71 2.73 1.22 -10.42
C SER A 71 3.57 0.28 -11.26
N ALA A 72 3.92 -0.87 -10.69
CA ALA A 72 4.75 -1.86 -11.37
C ALA A 72 3.90 -3.02 -11.85
N ILE A 73 4.37 -3.68 -12.92
CA ILE A 73 3.75 -4.89 -13.45
C ILE A 73 4.74 -6.03 -13.24
N LEU A 74 4.33 -7.04 -12.48
CA LEU A 74 5.18 -8.18 -12.15
C LEU A 74 4.71 -9.41 -12.92
N THR A 75 5.62 -10.05 -13.66
CA THR A 75 5.30 -11.27 -14.38
C THR A 75 5.83 -12.50 -13.69
N ASP A 76 6.84 -12.34 -12.85
CA ASP A 76 7.43 -13.43 -12.08
C ASP A 76 7.42 -13.00 -10.62
N ALA A 77 6.21 -12.87 -10.08
CA ALA A 77 6.02 -12.29 -8.76
C ALA A 77 6.37 -13.28 -7.66
N PRO A 78 6.85 -12.79 -6.52
CA PRO A 78 7.10 -13.67 -5.39
C PRO A 78 5.80 -14.25 -4.83
N GLU A 79 5.96 -15.33 -4.08
CA GLU A 79 4.84 -15.96 -3.42
C GLU A 79 4.16 -14.97 -2.48
N GLY A 80 2.84 -14.97 -2.47
CA GLY A 80 2.07 -14.07 -1.63
C GLY A 80 1.62 -12.80 -2.33
N TYR A 81 2.13 -12.54 -3.53
CA TYR A 81 1.69 -11.37 -4.29
C TYR A 81 0.46 -11.72 -5.13
N ASP A 82 -0.61 -10.97 -4.92
CA ASP A 82 -1.84 -11.12 -5.70
C ASP A 82 -2.18 -9.76 -6.31
N SER A 83 -1.95 -9.63 -7.61
CA SER A 83 -2.15 -8.36 -8.31
C SER A 83 -3.62 -7.97 -8.38
N GLU A 84 -4.53 -8.90 -8.11
CA GLU A 84 -5.96 -8.63 -8.15
C GLU A 84 -6.56 -8.42 -6.76
N SER A 85 -5.74 -8.48 -5.71
CA SER A 85 -6.25 -8.37 -4.35
C SER A 85 -6.97 -7.06 -4.10
N GLU A 86 -6.48 -5.95 -4.68
CA GLU A 86 -7.12 -4.64 -4.52
C GLU A 86 -8.48 -4.56 -5.20
N MET A 87 -8.78 -5.46 -6.14
CA MET A 87 -10.00 -5.41 -6.93
C MET A 87 -11.09 -6.31 -6.40
N LYS A 88 -10.81 -7.07 -5.34
CA LYS A 88 -11.81 -7.98 -4.77
C LYS A 88 -12.76 -7.20 -3.89
N ASN A 89 -14.05 -7.40 -4.13
CA ASN A 89 -15.08 -6.81 -3.27
C ASN A 89 -15.17 -7.58 -1.96
N ILE A 90 -15.23 -6.85 -0.85
CA ILE A 90 -15.47 -7.46 0.45
C ILE A 90 -16.66 -6.78 1.10
N LYS A 91 -17.37 -7.54 1.91
CA LYS A 91 -18.58 -7.07 2.56
C LYS A 91 -18.24 -6.38 3.87
N GLN A 92 -19.24 -5.71 4.43
CA GLN A 92 -19.09 -4.99 5.69
C GLN A 92 -18.51 -5.91 6.77
N GLY A 93 -17.49 -5.43 7.45
CA GLY A 93 -16.86 -6.14 8.54
C GLY A 93 -15.73 -7.07 8.11
N ALA A 94 -15.54 -7.27 6.80
CA ALA A 94 -14.47 -8.15 6.30
C ALA A 94 -13.17 -7.40 6.15
N THR A 95 -12.06 -8.13 6.31
CA THR A 95 -10.71 -7.60 6.10
C THR A 95 -10.00 -8.47 5.07
N LEU A 96 -9.31 -7.84 4.14
CA LEU A 96 -8.53 -8.53 3.11
C LEU A 96 -7.13 -7.94 3.07
N ASN A 97 -6.13 -8.81 3.08
CA ASN A 97 -4.74 -8.36 2.87
C ASN A 97 -4.54 -8.14 1.39
N CYS A 98 -4.11 -6.95 1.03
CA CYS A 98 -3.94 -6.54 -0.36
C CYS A 98 -2.47 -6.22 -0.61
N GLN A 99 -2.05 -6.31 -1.89
CA GLN A 99 -0.69 -5.96 -2.30
C GLN A 99 -0.75 -5.02 -3.49
N LYS A 100 0.18 -4.06 -3.49
CA LYS A 100 0.34 -3.15 -4.62
C LYS A 100 1.83 -2.93 -4.85
N ALA A 101 2.24 -3.01 -6.11
CA ALA A 101 3.65 -2.91 -6.47
C ALA A 101 3.95 -1.58 -7.14
N PHE A 102 5.12 -1.03 -6.84
CA PHE A 102 5.58 0.24 -7.40
C PHE A 102 7.01 0.09 -7.92
N VAL A 103 7.32 0.81 -9.00
CA VAL A 103 8.68 0.86 -9.54
C VAL A 103 9.51 1.80 -8.67
N LEU A 104 10.66 1.31 -8.18
CA LEU A 104 11.55 2.12 -7.35
C LEU A 104 12.37 3.07 -8.21
N SER A 105 12.56 4.30 -7.71
CA SER A 105 13.49 5.23 -8.33
C SER A 105 14.93 4.84 -8.02
N ASN A 106 15.16 4.33 -6.81
CA ASN A 106 16.47 3.86 -6.39
C ASN A 106 16.28 2.86 -5.25
N THR A 107 17.37 2.21 -4.83
CA THR A 107 17.30 1.18 -3.80
C THR A 107 17.88 1.65 -2.47
N SER A 108 18.09 2.94 -2.31
CA SER A 108 18.69 3.47 -1.08
C SER A 108 17.77 4.38 -0.30
N SER A 109 16.89 5.13 -0.95
CA SER A 109 16.00 6.06 -0.27
C SER A 109 14.82 5.33 0.34
N PRO A 110 14.33 5.77 1.50
CA PRO A 110 13.13 5.18 2.08
C PRO A 110 11.91 5.37 1.18
N VAL A 111 10.96 4.46 1.31
CA VAL A 111 9.70 4.52 0.57
C VAL A 111 8.61 4.96 1.54
N GLY A 112 7.99 6.10 1.26
CA GLY A 112 6.84 6.58 2.02
C GLY A 112 5.57 6.14 1.32
N VAL A 113 4.67 5.47 2.02
CA VAL A 113 3.40 5.05 1.45
C VAL A 113 2.27 5.78 2.14
N GLU A 114 1.25 6.13 1.37
CA GLU A 114 0.11 6.90 1.85
C GLU A 114 -1.17 6.28 1.33
N ALA A 115 -2.15 6.19 2.21
CA ALA A 115 -3.50 5.74 1.86
C ALA A 115 -4.47 6.86 2.19
N GLU A 116 -5.39 7.14 1.28
CA GLU A 116 -6.46 8.08 1.54
C GLU A 116 -7.76 7.57 0.93
N GLU A 117 -8.86 8.06 1.44
CA GLU A 117 -10.18 7.67 0.95
C GLU A 117 -10.48 8.43 -0.34
N LEU A 118 -10.88 7.68 -1.39
CA LEU A 118 -11.29 8.31 -2.64
C LEU A 118 -12.64 9.00 -2.45
N PHE A 119 -12.80 10.10 -3.17
CA PHE A 119 -14.04 10.87 -3.18
C PHE A 119 -14.44 11.39 -1.80
N SER A 120 -13.45 11.62 -0.94
CA SER A 120 -13.66 12.18 0.38
C SER A 120 -13.23 13.65 0.39
N PHE A 121 -13.92 14.44 1.19
CA PHE A 121 -13.52 15.82 1.42
C PHE A 121 -12.51 15.94 2.56
N SER A 122 -12.23 14.81 3.23
CA SER A 122 -11.24 14.78 4.29
C SER A 122 -9.83 14.75 3.71
N SER A 123 -8.89 15.37 4.42
CA SER A 123 -7.47 15.29 4.06
C SER A 123 -6.74 14.22 4.89
N ASP A 124 -7.49 13.38 5.59
CA ASP A 124 -6.90 12.34 6.43
C ASP A 124 -6.17 11.32 5.58
N LYS A 125 -5.01 10.88 6.09
CA LYS A 125 -4.20 9.87 5.43
C LYS A 125 -3.66 8.91 6.47
N VAL A 126 -3.44 7.67 6.04
CA VAL A 126 -2.67 6.69 6.80
C VAL A 126 -1.34 6.57 6.10
N VAL A 127 -0.25 6.83 6.80
CA VAL A 127 1.07 6.89 6.19
C VAL A 127 2.05 5.97 6.92
N CYS A 128 3.04 5.50 6.18
CA CYS A 128 4.07 4.62 6.72
C CYS A 128 5.33 4.80 5.88
N THR A 129 6.49 4.76 6.51
CA THR A 129 7.76 4.87 5.80
C THR A 129 8.58 3.62 6.04
N TYR A 130 9.08 3.04 4.97
CA TYR A 130 9.91 1.84 5.03
C TYR A 130 11.34 2.19 4.60
N ALA A 131 12.30 1.81 5.44
CA ALA A 131 13.71 1.91 5.09
C ALA A 131 14.05 0.62 4.32
N ILE A 132 14.29 0.73 3.01
CA ILE A 132 14.52 -0.42 2.15
C ILE A 132 15.99 -0.72 1.94
N ALA A 133 16.88 0.21 2.28
CA ALA A 133 18.32 0.02 2.14
C ALA A 133 18.84 -0.82 3.29
N ASP A 134 19.86 -1.60 3.01
CA ASP A 134 20.58 -2.37 4.04
C ASP A 134 21.48 -1.49 4.87
#